data_482cfdcd31086e1264ee015f75443c67
#
_entry.id   482cfdcd31086e1264ee015f75443c67
#
_cell.length_a   1.000
_cell.length_b   1.000
_cell.length_c   1.000
_cell.angle_alpha   90.00
_cell.angle_beta   90.00
_cell.angle_gamma   90.00
#
_symmetry.space_group_name_H-M   'P 1'
#
loop_
_entity.id
_entity.type
_entity.pdbx_description
1 polymer ?
#
loop_
_entity_poly.entity_id
_entity_poly.type
_entity_poly.pdbx_seq_one_letter_code
_entity_poly.pdbx_strand_id
1 'polypeptide(L)'
;LLDSSLAPDGKHIIHAFTPSAMSEWENLSREEYLTKKEKYYSYLIERISKIIPKLDQNIDHKEIGTPRTHRKFLGRFDGSYGPIPSRKLLGLLPMPFNTTNIENLYCVGDSCFPGQGLNAVAFSGYACAHKIGSKLNINDFKLPD
;
A
#
# COMPACT_ATOMS: atom_id res chain seq x y z
N LEU A 1 21.89 -2.48 2.82
CA LEU A 1 20.76 -3.28 2.39
C LEU A 1 20.28 -4.14 3.55
N LEU A 2 18.96 -4.14 3.81
CA LEU A 2 18.38 -4.92 4.91
C LEU A 2 18.31 -6.41 4.57
N ASP A 3 18.14 -6.74 3.28
CA ASP A 3 18.06 -8.11 2.79
C ASP A 3 18.72 -8.20 1.41
N SER A 4 19.79 -8.96 1.31
CA SER A 4 20.55 -9.15 0.08
C SER A 4 19.88 -10.16 -0.87
N SER A 5 18.92 -10.96 -0.40
CA SER A 5 18.23 -11.97 -1.21
C SER A 5 17.18 -11.39 -2.16
N LEU A 6 16.80 -10.12 -1.97
CA LEU A 6 15.78 -9.44 -2.79
C LEU A 6 16.24 -9.08 -4.21
N ALA A 7 17.52 -9.14 -4.48
CA ALA A 7 18.10 -8.87 -5.81
C ALA A 7 19.23 -9.84 -6.11
N PRO A 8 19.53 -10.12 -7.38
CA PRO A 8 20.73 -10.89 -7.76
C PRO A 8 22.02 -10.25 -7.24
N ASP A 9 23.08 -11.03 -7.15
CA ASP A 9 24.39 -10.57 -6.68
C ASP A 9 24.87 -9.31 -7.43
N GLY A 10 25.30 -8.32 -6.66
CA GLY A 10 25.74 -7.03 -7.20
C GLY A 10 24.63 -6.11 -7.71
N LYS A 11 23.36 -6.49 -7.54
CA LYS A 11 22.19 -5.69 -7.91
C LYS A 11 21.45 -5.16 -6.68
N HIS A 12 20.64 -4.15 -6.90
CA HIS A 12 19.83 -3.50 -5.87
C HIS A 12 18.43 -3.19 -6.39
N ILE A 13 17.45 -3.13 -5.49
CA ILE A 13 16.09 -2.68 -5.81
C ILE A 13 15.92 -1.25 -5.32
N ILE A 14 15.42 -0.39 -6.20
CA ILE A 14 15.00 0.97 -5.85
C ILE A 14 13.48 1.03 -5.99
N HIS A 15 12.81 1.36 -4.92
CA HIS A 15 11.37 1.62 -4.91
C HIS A 15 11.16 3.13 -4.74
N ALA A 16 10.58 3.76 -5.74
CA ALA A 16 10.29 5.19 -5.76
C ALA A 16 8.80 5.44 -6.03
N PHE A 17 8.23 6.42 -5.38
CA PHE A 17 6.83 6.78 -5.59
C PHE A 17 6.61 8.29 -5.46
N THR A 18 5.53 8.75 -6.07
CA THR A 18 5.05 10.13 -5.99
C THR A 18 3.52 10.11 -5.88
N PRO A 19 2.92 11.07 -5.17
CA PRO A 19 1.47 11.20 -5.14
C PRO A 19 0.89 11.34 -6.55
N SER A 20 -0.24 10.70 -6.79
CA SER A 20 -0.97 10.79 -8.05
C SER A 20 -2.44 10.41 -7.83
N ALA A 21 -3.35 11.13 -8.47
CA ALA A 21 -4.79 10.91 -8.35
C ALA A 21 -5.33 10.10 -9.54
N MET A 22 -6.37 9.29 -9.34
CA MET A 22 -6.99 8.50 -10.41
C MET A 22 -7.52 9.39 -11.54
N SER A 23 -8.06 10.55 -11.21
CA SER A 23 -8.59 11.52 -12.19
C SER A 23 -7.58 11.92 -13.28
N GLU A 24 -6.30 11.81 -12.98
CA GLU A 24 -5.25 12.06 -13.95
C GLU A 24 -5.03 10.92 -14.96
N TRP A 25 -5.59 9.74 -14.70
CA TRP A 25 -5.30 8.51 -15.45
C TRP A 25 -6.52 7.85 -16.09
N GLU A 26 -7.72 8.04 -15.53
CA GLU A 26 -8.89 7.21 -15.88
C GLU A 26 -9.37 7.34 -17.32
N ASN A 27 -9.30 8.54 -17.91
CA ASN A 27 -9.83 8.82 -19.24
C ASN A 27 -8.77 8.84 -20.35
N LEU A 28 -7.57 8.33 -20.07
CA LEU A 28 -6.48 8.26 -21.06
C LEU A 28 -6.67 7.07 -22.00
N SER A 29 -6.43 7.30 -23.28
CA SER A 29 -6.20 6.24 -24.25
C SER A 29 -4.98 5.39 -23.85
N ARG A 30 -4.81 4.24 -24.50
CA ARG A 30 -3.65 3.39 -24.21
C ARG A 30 -2.32 4.10 -24.49
N GLU A 31 -2.25 4.85 -25.57
CA GLU A 31 -1.04 5.56 -25.97
C GLU A 31 -0.70 6.69 -24.98
N GLU A 32 -1.69 7.55 -24.67
CA GLU A 32 -1.52 8.60 -23.67
C GLU A 32 -1.12 8.05 -22.31
N TYR A 33 -1.73 6.92 -21.91
CA TYR A 33 -1.41 6.25 -20.65
C TYR A 33 0.05 5.79 -20.60
N LEU A 34 0.55 5.15 -21.66
CA LEU A 34 1.94 4.70 -21.73
C LEU A 34 2.92 5.87 -21.77
N THR A 35 2.64 6.89 -22.56
CA THR A 35 3.44 8.11 -22.65
C THR A 35 3.52 8.81 -21.28
N LYS A 36 2.40 8.91 -20.58
CA LYS A 36 2.35 9.50 -19.24
C LYS A 36 3.15 8.69 -18.23
N LYS A 37 3.09 7.35 -18.27
CA LYS A 37 3.92 6.48 -17.42
C LYS A 37 5.41 6.77 -17.61
N GLU A 38 5.86 6.82 -18.86
CA GLU A 38 7.27 7.10 -19.17
C GLU A 38 7.69 8.50 -18.71
N LYS A 39 6.81 9.50 -18.82
CA LYS A 39 7.08 10.84 -18.32
C LYS A 39 7.30 10.86 -16.81
N TYR A 40 6.45 10.18 -16.03
CA TYR A 40 6.61 10.07 -14.58
C TYR A 40 7.88 9.30 -14.20
N TYR A 41 8.17 8.21 -14.91
CA TYR A 41 9.40 7.45 -14.72
C TYR A 41 10.64 8.32 -14.95
N SER A 42 10.73 8.99 -16.09
CA SER A 42 11.86 9.85 -16.42
C SER A 42 12.07 10.96 -15.39
N TYR A 43 10.99 11.56 -14.93
CA TYR A 43 11.02 12.57 -13.88
C TYR A 43 11.59 12.02 -12.56
N LEU A 44 11.16 10.83 -12.14
CA LEU A 44 11.67 10.20 -10.91
C LEU A 44 13.15 9.82 -11.05
N ILE A 45 13.53 9.21 -12.17
CA ILE A 45 14.93 8.82 -12.42
C ILE A 45 15.85 10.03 -12.47
N GLU A 46 15.46 11.11 -13.14
CA GLU A 46 16.23 12.37 -13.15
C GLU A 46 16.50 12.88 -11.72
N ARG A 47 15.48 12.83 -10.86
CA ARG A 47 15.61 13.26 -9.47
C ARG A 47 16.51 12.35 -8.65
N ILE A 48 16.36 11.04 -8.79
CA ILE A 48 17.14 10.05 -8.04
C ILE A 48 18.59 10.04 -8.53
N SER A 49 18.84 10.25 -9.82
CA SER A 49 20.20 10.32 -10.38
C SER A 49 21.05 11.48 -9.82
N LYS A 50 20.41 12.49 -9.23
CA LYS A 50 21.13 13.55 -8.48
C LYS A 50 21.75 13.04 -7.18
N ILE A 51 21.21 11.94 -6.64
CA ILE A 51 21.68 11.31 -5.40
C ILE A 51 22.50 10.06 -5.71
N ILE A 52 22.08 9.28 -6.72
CA ILE A 52 22.75 8.06 -7.17
C ILE A 52 23.29 8.32 -8.58
N PRO A 53 24.57 8.70 -8.73
CA PRO A 53 25.15 9.00 -10.03
C PRO A 53 25.08 7.82 -10.99
N LYS A 54 24.80 8.08 -12.28
CA LYS A 54 24.72 7.08 -13.35
C LYS A 54 23.61 6.03 -13.16
N LEU A 55 22.59 6.31 -12.36
CA LEU A 55 21.47 5.39 -12.15
C LEU A 55 20.79 5.04 -13.47
N ASP A 56 20.52 6.03 -14.31
CA ASP A 56 19.87 5.91 -15.62
C ASP A 56 20.59 4.92 -16.58
N GLN A 57 21.90 4.76 -16.42
CA GLN A 57 22.74 3.87 -17.24
C GLN A 57 22.82 2.44 -16.65
N ASN A 58 22.31 2.21 -15.46
CA ASN A 58 22.49 0.96 -14.71
C ASN A 58 21.14 0.34 -14.28
N ILE A 59 20.06 0.59 -15.02
CA ILE A 59 18.74 0.01 -14.78
C ILE A 59 18.54 -1.20 -15.68
N ASP A 60 18.54 -2.39 -15.09
CA ASP A 60 18.32 -3.64 -15.83
C ASP A 60 16.82 -3.93 -16.02
N HIS A 61 16.00 -3.55 -15.05
CA HIS A 61 14.56 -3.79 -15.05
C HIS A 61 13.79 -2.62 -14.47
N LYS A 62 12.61 -2.34 -15.02
CA LYS A 62 11.70 -1.32 -14.50
C LYS A 62 10.26 -1.78 -14.54
N GLU A 63 9.53 -1.45 -13.49
CA GLU A 63 8.07 -1.55 -13.44
C GLU A 63 7.46 -0.23 -12.99
N ILE A 64 6.33 0.13 -13.56
CA ILE A 64 5.63 1.37 -13.22
C ILE A 64 4.18 1.03 -12.86
N GLY A 65 3.85 1.12 -11.58
CA GLY A 65 2.47 1.10 -11.09
C GLY A 65 1.83 2.49 -11.18
N THR A 66 0.52 2.52 -11.36
CA THR A 66 -0.29 3.75 -11.40
C THR A 66 -1.57 3.55 -10.59
N PRO A 67 -2.38 4.58 -10.33
CA PRO A 67 -3.70 4.38 -9.73
C PRO A 67 -4.57 3.35 -10.49
N ARG A 68 -4.48 3.26 -11.83
CA ARG A 68 -5.16 2.21 -12.61
C ARG A 68 -4.66 0.80 -12.28
N THR A 69 -3.38 0.66 -11.94
CA THR A 69 -2.78 -0.61 -11.51
C THR A 69 -3.38 -1.06 -10.18
N HIS A 70 -3.49 -0.16 -9.20
CA HIS A 70 -4.12 -0.45 -7.90
C HIS A 70 -5.61 -0.78 -8.05
N ARG A 71 -6.35 -0.02 -8.89
CA ARG A 71 -7.75 -0.34 -9.20
C ARG A 71 -7.89 -1.76 -9.77
N LYS A 72 -7.03 -2.13 -10.72
CA LYS A 72 -7.08 -3.42 -11.41
C LYS A 72 -6.73 -4.60 -10.50
N PHE A 73 -5.65 -4.51 -9.75
CA PHE A 73 -5.10 -5.65 -9.01
C PHE A 73 -5.55 -5.70 -7.54
N LEU A 74 -5.87 -4.56 -6.95
CA LEU A 74 -6.26 -4.46 -5.53
C LEU A 74 -7.75 -4.14 -5.32
N GLY A 75 -8.52 -3.96 -6.39
CA GLY A 75 -9.94 -3.61 -6.31
C GLY A 75 -10.19 -2.23 -5.68
N ARG A 76 -9.20 -1.34 -5.65
CA ARG A 76 -9.34 -0.01 -5.06
C ARG A 76 -10.22 0.87 -5.93
N PHE A 77 -11.35 1.33 -5.40
CA PHE A 77 -12.32 2.13 -6.15
C PHE A 77 -11.68 3.34 -6.85
N ASP A 78 -10.89 4.10 -6.13
CA ASP A 78 -10.21 5.29 -6.65
C ASP A 78 -8.71 5.05 -6.91
N GLY A 79 -8.29 3.81 -7.09
CA GLY A 79 -6.89 3.43 -7.34
C GLY A 79 -5.93 3.89 -6.25
N SER A 80 -6.44 4.19 -5.06
CA SER A 80 -5.63 4.65 -3.94
C SER A 80 -4.67 3.57 -3.44
N TYR A 81 -3.54 3.98 -2.88
CA TYR A 81 -2.60 3.06 -2.24
C TYR A 81 -3.22 2.38 -1.02
N GLY A 82 -3.98 3.12 -0.22
CA GLY A 82 -4.75 2.64 0.92
C GLY A 82 -6.16 3.22 0.92
N PRO A 83 -7.01 2.88 1.88
CA PRO A 83 -8.36 3.39 1.97
C PRO A 83 -8.34 4.90 2.22
N ILE A 84 -9.28 5.61 1.60
CA ILE A 84 -9.49 7.04 1.84
C ILE A 84 -10.53 7.18 2.95
N PRO A 85 -10.19 7.75 4.10
CA PRO A 85 -11.14 7.97 5.19
C PRO A 85 -12.28 8.89 4.73
N SER A 86 -13.50 8.37 4.68
CA SER A 86 -14.67 9.15 4.27
C SER A 86 -15.39 9.82 5.45
N ARG A 87 -15.19 9.32 6.66
CA ARG A 87 -15.81 9.85 7.89
C ARG A 87 -14.74 10.33 8.87
N LYS A 88 -14.89 11.55 9.31
CA LYS A 88 -14.11 12.10 10.43
C LYS A 88 -14.96 12.02 11.69
N LEU A 89 -14.87 10.93 12.42
CA LEU A 89 -15.48 10.87 13.74
C LEU A 89 -14.66 11.76 14.68
N LEU A 90 -15.21 12.92 15.06
CA LEU A 90 -14.58 13.92 15.92
C LEU A 90 -13.18 14.39 15.44
N GLY A 91 -12.83 14.17 14.16
CA GLY A 91 -11.53 14.56 13.61
C GLY A 91 -10.33 13.71 14.04
N LEU A 92 -10.49 12.76 14.96
CA LEU A 92 -9.40 12.02 15.58
C LEU A 92 -9.25 10.57 15.08
N LEU A 93 -10.34 9.91 14.68
CA LEU A 93 -10.30 8.51 14.24
C LEU A 93 -10.93 8.39 12.85
N PRO A 94 -10.12 8.49 11.80
CA PRO A 94 -10.62 8.42 10.42
C PRO A 94 -11.06 7.02 10.00
N MET A 95 -10.69 5.97 10.74
CA MET A 95 -10.93 4.57 10.38
C MET A 95 -11.85 3.89 11.41
N PRO A 96 -12.75 2.99 10.97
CA PRO A 96 -13.56 2.18 11.88
C PRO A 96 -12.69 1.19 12.65
N PHE A 97 -13.16 0.77 13.82
CA PHE A 97 -12.58 -0.36 14.56
C PHE A 97 -13.01 -1.71 13.94
N ASN A 98 -12.44 -2.80 14.42
CA ASN A 98 -12.65 -4.15 13.91
C ASN A 98 -14.11 -4.67 14.03
N THR A 99 -14.94 -4.08 14.89
CA THR A 99 -16.33 -4.51 15.07
C THR A 99 -17.28 -3.87 14.08
N THR A 100 -18.27 -4.63 13.64
CA THR A 100 -19.38 -4.15 12.80
C THR A 100 -20.68 -4.10 13.62
N ASN A 101 -21.74 -3.56 13.02
CA ASN A 101 -23.09 -3.58 13.58
C ASN A 101 -23.78 -4.95 13.43
N ILE A 102 -23.14 -5.90 12.78
CA ILE A 102 -23.63 -7.27 12.59
C ILE A 102 -22.93 -8.15 13.64
N GLU A 103 -23.73 -8.87 14.41
CA GLU A 103 -23.19 -9.74 15.46
C GLU A 103 -22.27 -10.81 14.87
N ASN A 104 -21.12 -11.02 15.52
CA ASN A 104 -20.07 -11.97 15.10
C ASN A 104 -19.41 -11.70 13.73
N LEU A 105 -19.67 -10.54 13.10
CA LEU A 105 -18.96 -10.10 11.92
C LEU A 105 -17.90 -9.07 12.29
N TYR A 106 -16.67 -9.34 11.90
CA TYR A 106 -15.50 -8.50 12.18
C TYR A 106 -14.80 -8.13 10.87
N CYS A 107 -14.15 -6.97 10.86
CA CYS A 107 -13.31 -6.52 9.75
C CYS A 107 -11.88 -6.34 10.22
N VAL A 108 -10.93 -6.74 9.37
CA VAL A 108 -9.50 -6.54 9.63
C VAL A 108 -8.82 -6.04 8.36
N GLY A 109 -7.63 -5.49 8.52
CA GLY A 109 -6.84 -5.00 7.41
C GLY A 109 -6.73 -3.47 7.39
N ASP A 110 -6.35 -2.95 6.23
CA ASP A 110 -6.06 -1.53 6.06
C ASP A 110 -7.28 -0.60 6.05
N SER A 111 -8.48 -1.17 5.90
CA SER A 111 -9.74 -0.42 5.99
C SER A 111 -10.25 -0.21 7.42
N CYS A 112 -9.56 -0.78 8.41
CA CYS A 112 -9.83 -0.64 9.84
C CYS A 112 -8.68 0.10 10.54
N PHE A 113 -8.95 0.60 11.76
CA PHE A 113 -7.88 1.16 12.59
C PHE A 113 -6.78 0.11 12.85
N PRO A 114 -5.48 0.49 12.77
CA PRO A 114 -4.91 1.84 12.58
C PRO A 114 -4.79 2.30 11.11
N GLY A 115 -5.11 1.49 10.12
CA GLY A 115 -5.13 1.88 8.72
C GLY A 115 -4.12 1.12 7.86
N GLN A 116 -3.49 1.81 6.91
CA GLN A 116 -2.61 1.21 5.91
C GLN A 116 -1.18 0.97 6.43
N GLY A 117 -0.49 0.06 5.77
CA GLY A 117 0.89 -0.33 6.06
C GLY A 117 0.99 -1.69 6.73
N LEU A 118 2.10 -2.40 6.51
CA LEU A 118 2.30 -3.77 6.98
C LEU A 118 2.06 -3.89 8.50
N ASN A 119 2.69 -3.05 9.29
CA ASN A 119 2.56 -3.08 10.76
C ASN A 119 1.13 -2.77 11.21
N ALA A 120 0.47 -1.83 10.57
CA ALA A 120 -0.91 -1.44 10.87
C ALA A 120 -1.89 -2.58 10.56
N VAL A 121 -1.74 -3.24 9.42
CA VAL A 121 -2.59 -4.36 9.01
C VAL A 121 -2.38 -5.57 9.92
N ALA A 122 -1.14 -5.89 10.27
CA ALA A 122 -0.82 -6.96 11.21
C ALA A 122 -1.42 -6.68 12.60
N PHE A 123 -1.29 -5.44 13.09
CA PHE A 123 -1.90 -5.02 14.35
C PHE A 123 -3.43 -5.11 14.30
N SER A 124 -4.06 -4.72 13.21
CA SER A 124 -5.51 -4.84 13.04
C SER A 124 -5.98 -6.30 13.17
N GLY A 125 -5.26 -7.24 12.53
CA GLY A 125 -5.52 -8.67 12.66
C GLY A 125 -5.34 -9.19 14.09
N TYR A 126 -4.23 -8.84 14.72
CA TYR A 126 -3.92 -9.20 16.11
C TYR A 126 -4.97 -8.69 17.08
N ALA A 127 -5.32 -7.41 17.02
CA ALA A 127 -6.33 -6.80 17.88
C ALA A 127 -7.71 -7.46 17.72
N CYS A 128 -8.09 -7.82 16.49
CA CYS A 128 -9.33 -8.52 16.20
C CYS A 128 -9.32 -9.94 16.78
N ALA A 129 -8.24 -10.69 16.61
CA ALA A 129 -8.09 -12.03 17.15
C ALA A 129 -8.17 -12.03 18.69
N HIS A 130 -7.49 -11.09 19.35
CA HIS A 130 -7.58 -10.91 20.80
C HIS A 130 -9.00 -10.62 21.28
N LYS A 131 -9.71 -9.77 20.57
CA LYS A 131 -11.10 -9.44 20.91
C LYS A 131 -12.02 -10.65 20.78
N ILE A 132 -11.87 -11.44 19.72
CA ILE A 132 -12.65 -12.68 19.54
C ILE A 132 -12.28 -13.71 20.61
N GLY A 133 -11.00 -13.91 20.90
CA GLY A 133 -10.53 -14.82 21.93
C GLY A 133 -11.07 -14.47 23.30
N SER A 134 -11.04 -13.18 23.68
CA SER A 134 -11.62 -12.70 24.92
C SER A 134 -13.14 -12.97 25.00
N LYS A 135 -13.87 -12.77 23.89
CA LYS A 135 -15.31 -13.08 23.81
C LYS A 135 -15.61 -14.57 23.98
N LEU A 136 -14.73 -15.43 23.49
CA LEU A 136 -14.85 -16.89 23.55
C LEU A 136 -14.19 -17.50 24.81
N ASN A 137 -13.67 -16.68 25.74
CA ASN A 137 -12.92 -17.12 26.93
C ASN A 137 -11.69 -17.99 26.58
N ILE A 138 -11.06 -17.74 25.45
CA ILE A 138 -9.81 -18.39 25.06
C ILE A 138 -8.66 -17.57 25.64
N ASN A 139 -8.03 -18.06 26.73
CA ASN A 139 -7.00 -17.32 27.46
C ASN A 139 -5.55 -17.54 26.94
N ASP A 140 -5.34 -18.49 26.04
CA ASP A 140 -4.00 -18.88 25.56
C ASP A 140 -3.75 -18.38 24.12
N PHE A 141 -3.77 -17.07 23.93
CA PHE A 141 -3.21 -16.46 22.73
C PHE A 141 -1.67 -16.36 22.88
N LYS A 142 -0.98 -17.48 22.72
CA LYS A 142 0.48 -17.44 22.53
C LYS A 142 0.77 -17.14 21.06
N LEU A 143 1.55 -16.08 20.82
CA LEU A 143 2.17 -15.91 19.50
C LEU A 143 3.11 -17.10 19.29
N PRO A 144 3.19 -17.67 18.07
CA PRO A 144 4.22 -18.63 17.75
C PRO A 144 5.60 -17.99 17.99
N ASP A 145 6.51 -18.76 18.59
CA ASP A 145 7.90 -18.38 18.84
C ASP A 145 8.64 -18.08 17.52
#